data_7a8e84a8173f41f73a180ca03367ed45
#
_entry.id   7a8e84a8173f41f73a180ca03367ed45
#
_cell.length_a   1.000
_cell.length_b   1.000
_cell.length_c   1.000
_cell.angle_alpha   90.00
_cell.angle_beta   90.00
_cell.angle_gamma   90.00
#
_symmetry.space_group_name_H-M   'P 1'
#
loop_
_entity.id
_entity.type
_entity.pdbx_description
1 polymer ?
#
loop_
_entity_poly.entity_id
_entity_poly.type
_entity_poly.pdbx_seq_one_letter_code
_entity_poly.pdbx_strand_id
1 'polypeptide(L)'
;MSREIHNVLICGYGVMGQAVARTFAAAGFRTVIFSRRAASLTDLPPGSTAVNCLPDAAPDLAIEFASEDVGVKQAVFRHIEMAYPSNEVIIATGTSGLDLVELAKSLVHPERFVGLHYFMPADTSPLVEVMAGPSASVELVDHVAAAVAHTGKETVRLYKPMVGFLLNRLQHAILHEAYYLIDTGVASAADIDHAARRLLAPRMCLNGLIRQKDISGLNIHADAQRSIVPALFHNGIPNPMLQAMVARGETGLATGKGFYDWTGRDVKTERARASRELAALLDFLDELNREAEPEPPARNLPPR
;
A
#
# COMPACT_ATOMS: atom_id res chain seq x y z
N MET A 1 -26.00 10.53 -6.29
CA MET A 1 -25.57 9.12 -6.41
C MET A 1 -24.36 9.11 -7.32
N SER A 2 -23.20 8.66 -6.87
CA SER A 2 -22.01 8.55 -7.72
C SER A 2 -22.30 7.51 -8.83
N ARG A 3 -21.93 7.87 -10.06
CA ARG A 3 -22.04 6.98 -11.22
C ARG A 3 -21.17 5.74 -10.98
N GLU A 4 -21.67 4.56 -11.29
CA GLU A 4 -20.93 3.31 -11.14
C GLU A 4 -19.62 3.35 -11.98
N ILE A 5 -18.52 2.83 -11.44
CA ILE A 5 -17.24 2.81 -12.13
C ILE A 5 -17.23 1.62 -13.10
N HIS A 6 -17.12 1.90 -14.38
CA HIS A 6 -17.02 0.91 -15.45
C HIS A 6 -15.78 1.11 -16.31
N ASN A 7 -15.35 2.36 -16.50
CA ASN A 7 -14.24 2.74 -17.37
C ASN A 7 -13.05 3.19 -16.51
N VAL A 8 -11.94 2.48 -16.61
CA VAL A 8 -10.74 2.75 -15.81
C VAL A 8 -9.59 3.13 -16.73
N LEU A 9 -8.94 4.24 -16.42
CA LEU A 9 -7.72 4.72 -17.08
C LEU A 9 -6.51 4.46 -16.17
N ILE A 10 -5.54 3.71 -16.66
CA ILE A 10 -4.27 3.49 -15.96
C ILE A 10 -3.21 4.41 -16.55
N CYS A 11 -2.76 5.41 -15.79
CA CYS A 11 -1.75 6.36 -16.19
C CYS A 11 -0.36 5.90 -15.77
N GLY A 12 0.41 5.34 -16.69
CA GLY A 12 1.72 4.71 -16.44
C GLY A 12 1.65 3.19 -16.49
N TYR A 13 2.57 2.57 -17.22
CA TYR A 13 2.61 1.12 -17.45
C TYR A 13 3.97 0.54 -17.05
N GLY A 14 4.40 0.90 -15.83
CA GLY A 14 5.51 0.24 -15.10
C GLY A 14 5.03 -1.04 -14.42
N VAL A 15 5.84 -1.60 -13.53
CA VAL A 15 5.53 -2.85 -12.80
C VAL A 15 4.17 -2.79 -12.11
N MET A 16 3.87 -1.70 -11.39
CA MET A 16 2.59 -1.53 -10.68
C MET A 16 1.42 -1.34 -11.66
N GLY A 17 1.57 -0.42 -12.62
CA GLY A 17 0.50 -0.15 -13.59
C GLY A 17 0.13 -1.37 -14.43
N GLN A 18 1.11 -2.23 -14.78
CA GLN A 18 0.85 -3.50 -15.47
C GLN A 18 0.03 -4.46 -14.61
N ALA A 19 0.42 -4.65 -13.35
CA ALA A 19 -0.26 -5.56 -12.45
C ALA A 19 -1.70 -5.09 -12.17
N VAL A 20 -1.88 -3.80 -11.87
CA VAL A 20 -3.21 -3.22 -11.60
C VAL A 20 -4.10 -3.23 -12.86
N ALA A 21 -3.55 -2.93 -14.05
CA ALA A 21 -4.32 -3.05 -15.30
C ALA A 21 -4.84 -4.47 -15.52
N ARG A 22 -4.03 -5.50 -15.21
CA ARG A 22 -4.47 -6.91 -15.29
C ARG A 22 -5.63 -7.20 -14.35
N THR A 23 -5.59 -6.71 -13.11
CA THR A 23 -6.67 -6.98 -12.13
C THR A 23 -7.99 -6.34 -12.55
N PHE A 24 -7.97 -5.08 -13.00
CA PHE A 24 -9.18 -4.41 -13.48
C PHE A 24 -9.73 -5.03 -14.78
N ALA A 25 -8.88 -5.32 -15.75
CA ALA A 25 -9.32 -5.95 -16.99
C ALA A 25 -9.90 -7.36 -16.75
N ALA A 26 -9.28 -8.16 -15.89
CA ALA A 26 -9.78 -9.50 -15.53
C ALA A 26 -11.13 -9.44 -14.80
N ALA A 27 -11.41 -8.37 -14.06
CA ALA A 27 -12.69 -8.13 -13.39
C ALA A 27 -13.78 -7.54 -14.31
N GLY A 28 -13.50 -7.37 -15.60
CA GLY A 28 -14.47 -6.92 -16.60
C GLY A 28 -14.58 -5.40 -16.75
N PHE A 29 -13.73 -4.61 -16.08
CA PHE A 29 -13.68 -3.16 -16.32
C PHE A 29 -13.12 -2.85 -17.70
N ARG A 30 -13.70 -1.87 -18.38
CA ARG A 30 -13.13 -1.33 -19.61
C ARG A 30 -11.84 -0.57 -19.25
N THR A 31 -10.70 -1.21 -19.48
CA THR A 31 -9.40 -0.70 -19.04
C THR A 31 -8.64 -0.09 -20.21
N VAL A 32 -8.30 1.20 -20.10
CA VAL A 32 -7.44 1.93 -21.03
C VAL A 32 -6.13 2.26 -20.34
N ILE A 33 -5.01 2.04 -21.03
CA ILE A 33 -3.67 2.26 -20.53
C ILE A 33 -3.09 3.48 -21.24
N PHE A 34 -2.88 4.56 -20.49
CA PHE A 34 -2.22 5.76 -20.99
C PHE A 34 -0.72 5.68 -20.74
N SER A 35 0.06 5.59 -21.81
CA SER A 35 1.51 5.49 -21.74
C SER A 35 2.17 6.14 -22.93
N ARG A 36 3.26 6.89 -22.71
CA ARG A 36 4.12 7.43 -23.77
C ARG A 36 4.68 6.35 -24.69
N ARG A 37 4.74 5.10 -24.23
CA ARG A 37 5.23 3.93 -24.95
C ARG A 37 4.11 3.04 -25.49
N ALA A 38 2.87 3.53 -25.59
CA ALA A 38 1.70 2.72 -25.96
C ALA A 38 1.93 1.89 -27.24
N ALA A 39 2.53 2.49 -28.29
CA ALA A 39 2.82 1.80 -29.54
C ALA A 39 3.82 0.63 -29.45
N SER A 40 4.62 0.56 -28.38
CA SER A 40 5.62 -0.49 -28.16
C SER A 40 5.20 -1.53 -27.10
N LEU A 41 4.00 -1.39 -26.53
CA LEU A 41 3.49 -2.32 -25.54
C LEU A 41 2.90 -3.55 -26.23
N THR A 42 3.42 -4.73 -25.94
CA THR A 42 3.02 -6.00 -26.55
C THR A 42 2.28 -6.92 -25.56
N ASP A 43 2.45 -6.70 -24.25
CA ASP A 43 1.84 -7.53 -23.18
C ASP A 43 0.72 -6.74 -22.50
N LEU A 44 -0.40 -6.57 -23.23
CA LEU A 44 -1.59 -5.92 -22.72
C LEU A 44 -2.57 -6.95 -22.16
N PRO A 45 -3.27 -6.65 -21.05
CA PRO A 45 -4.34 -7.49 -20.57
C PRO A 45 -5.43 -7.70 -21.63
N PRO A 46 -6.05 -8.88 -21.73
CA PRO A 46 -7.14 -9.12 -22.66
C PRO A 46 -8.27 -8.08 -22.50
N GLY A 47 -8.75 -7.54 -23.62
CA GLY A 47 -9.82 -6.53 -23.62
C GLY A 47 -9.39 -5.12 -23.24
N SER A 48 -8.10 -4.89 -22.93
CA SER A 48 -7.56 -3.55 -22.71
C SER A 48 -6.98 -2.93 -23.97
N THR A 49 -6.85 -1.61 -23.97
CA THR A 49 -6.22 -0.84 -25.06
C THR A 49 -5.15 0.09 -24.49
N ALA A 50 -4.08 0.32 -25.28
CA ALA A 50 -3.05 1.28 -24.92
C ALA A 50 -3.09 2.49 -25.85
N VAL A 51 -2.95 3.68 -25.26
CA VAL A 51 -3.01 4.96 -25.96
C VAL A 51 -1.86 5.88 -25.52
N ASN A 52 -1.37 6.71 -26.42
CA ASN A 52 -0.37 7.74 -26.11
C ASN A 52 -0.96 9.14 -25.91
N CYS A 53 -2.26 9.29 -26.18
CA CYS A 53 -3.08 10.46 -25.85
C CYS A 53 -4.24 10.03 -24.98
N LEU A 54 -4.75 10.93 -24.14
CA LEU A 54 -5.96 10.65 -23.36
C LEU A 54 -7.14 10.38 -24.31
N PRO A 55 -8.00 9.37 -24.03
CA PRO A 55 -9.14 9.06 -24.89
C PRO A 55 -10.19 10.17 -24.86
N ASP A 56 -10.98 10.33 -25.94
CA ASP A 56 -12.06 11.34 -26.00
C ASP A 56 -13.15 11.05 -24.96
N ALA A 57 -13.42 9.77 -24.70
CA ALA A 57 -14.38 9.35 -23.68
C ALA A 57 -13.73 9.41 -22.29
N ALA A 58 -14.30 10.21 -21.39
CA ALA A 58 -13.81 10.33 -20.03
C ALA A 58 -13.93 8.99 -19.28
N PRO A 59 -12.89 8.58 -18.54
CA PRO A 59 -12.98 7.47 -17.62
C PRO A 59 -13.83 7.84 -16.39
N ASP A 60 -14.35 6.84 -15.70
CA ASP A 60 -14.99 7.03 -14.40
C ASP A 60 -13.90 7.15 -13.31
N LEU A 61 -12.81 6.36 -13.44
CA LEU A 61 -11.66 6.34 -12.53
C LEU A 61 -10.35 6.38 -13.31
N ALA A 62 -9.48 7.33 -13.00
CA ALA A 62 -8.11 7.41 -13.50
C ALA A 62 -7.13 7.08 -12.38
N ILE A 63 -6.32 6.04 -12.54
CA ILE A 63 -5.34 5.58 -11.55
C ILE A 63 -3.93 5.89 -12.06
N GLU A 64 -3.19 6.70 -11.32
CA GLU A 64 -1.88 7.18 -11.69
C GLU A 64 -0.76 6.34 -11.04
N PHE A 65 0.16 5.83 -11.88
CA PHE A 65 1.38 5.09 -11.54
C PHE A 65 2.62 5.66 -12.25
N ALA A 66 2.74 6.98 -12.32
CA ALA A 66 3.95 7.64 -12.79
C ALA A 66 5.08 7.57 -11.74
N SER A 67 6.23 8.17 -12.04
CA SER A 67 7.35 8.21 -11.10
C SER A 67 6.95 8.82 -9.76
N GLU A 68 7.58 8.35 -8.68
CA GLU A 68 7.31 8.78 -7.30
C GLU A 68 7.95 10.16 -7.04
N ASP A 69 7.42 11.15 -7.75
CA ASP A 69 7.80 12.56 -7.69
C ASP A 69 6.55 13.43 -7.71
N VAL A 70 6.49 14.40 -6.80
CA VAL A 70 5.33 15.28 -6.60
C VAL A 70 4.97 16.03 -7.89
N GLY A 71 5.96 16.64 -8.54
CA GLY A 71 5.75 17.45 -9.75
C GLY A 71 5.28 16.61 -10.94
N VAL A 72 5.82 15.39 -11.09
CA VAL A 72 5.41 14.45 -12.14
C VAL A 72 3.97 14.00 -11.93
N LYS A 73 3.59 13.61 -10.73
CA LYS A 73 2.22 13.18 -10.41
C LYS A 73 1.23 14.33 -10.58
N GLN A 74 1.54 15.50 -10.06
CA GLN A 74 0.73 16.70 -10.25
C GLN A 74 0.54 17.09 -11.73
N ALA A 75 1.56 16.89 -12.57
CA ALA A 75 1.44 17.13 -14.00
C ALA A 75 0.44 16.15 -14.65
N VAL A 76 0.44 14.89 -14.25
CA VAL A 76 -0.53 13.89 -14.73
C VAL A 76 -1.95 14.27 -14.30
N PHE A 77 -2.15 14.68 -13.05
CA PHE A 77 -3.47 15.07 -12.52
C PHE A 77 -4.04 16.26 -13.31
N ARG A 78 -3.25 17.32 -13.48
CA ARG A 78 -3.65 18.49 -14.29
C ARG A 78 -3.99 18.10 -15.72
N HIS A 79 -3.21 17.19 -16.33
CA HIS A 79 -3.47 16.72 -17.70
C HIS A 79 -4.83 16.01 -17.81
N ILE A 80 -5.19 15.19 -16.81
CA ILE A 80 -6.50 14.52 -16.75
C ILE A 80 -7.63 15.55 -16.60
N GLU A 81 -7.53 16.49 -15.65
CA GLU A 81 -8.56 17.49 -15.44
C GLU A 81 -8.74 18.43 -16.65
N MET A 82 -7.66 18.80 -17.31
CA MET A 82 -7.71 19.62 -18.54
C MET A 82 -8.37 18.89 -19.72
N ALA A 83 -8.17 17.59 -19.82
CA ALA A 83 -8.78 16.77 -20.87
C ALA A 83 -10.29 16.57 -20.64
N TYR A 84 -10.73 16.55 -19.37
CA TYR A 84 -12.10 16.23 -19.00
C TYR A 84 -12.73 17.29 -18.06
N PRO A 85 -12.76 18.57 -18.45
CA PRO A 85 -13.14 19.67 -17.55
C PRO A 85 -14.61 19.61 -17.10
N SER A 86 -15.47 18.99 -17.90
CA SER A 86 -16.92 18.88 -17.61
C SER A 86 -17.32 17.51 -17.06
N ASN A 87 -16.36 16.60 -16.84
CA ASN A 87 -16.66 15.23 -16.41
C ASN A 87 -16.20 15.01 -14.95
N GLU A 88 -16.96 14.16 -14.25
CA GLU A 88 -16.69 13.81 -12.85
C GLU A 88 -15.68 12.66 -12.72
N VAL A 89 -14.51 12.81 -13.33
CA VAL A 89 -13.44 11.80 -13.25
C VAL A 89 -12.90 11.73 -11.82
N ILE A 90 -12.88 10.55 -11.24
CA ILE A 90 -12.20 10.28 -9.97
C ILE A 90 -10.71 10.07 -10.28
N ILE A 91 -9.85 10.81 -9.60
CA ILE A 91 -8.39 10.66 -9.72
C ILE A 91 -7.86 9.91 -8.51
N ALA A 92 -7.20 8.79 -8.77
CA ALA A 92 -6.52 8.00 -7.76
C ALA A 92 -5.02 7.98 -8.02
N THR A 93 -4.20 8.12 -6.97
CA THR A 93 -2.74 8.00 -7.07
C THR A 93 -2.24 6.72 -6.42
N GLY A 94 -1.36 6.01 -7.13
CA GLY A 94 -0.68 4.81 -6.63
C GLY A 94 0.61 5.12 -5.87
N THR A 95 0.71 6.27 -5.23
CA THR A 95 1.86 6.61 -4.38
C THR A 95 1.98 5.68 -3.19
N SER A 96 3.22 5.36 -2.80
CA SER A 96 3.49 4.56 -1.58
C SER A 96 3.76 5.41 -0.34
N GLY A 97 4.14 6.68 -0.50
CA GLY A 97 4.59 7.48 0.64
C GLY A 97 4.49 8.99 0.50
N LEU A 98 4.13 9.52 -0.67
CA LEU A 98 3.98 10.97 -0.83
C LEU A 98 2.73 11.48 -0.11
N ASP A 99 2.79 12.71 0.37
CA ASP A 99 1.67 13.36 1.06
C ASP A 99 0.54 13.68 0.06
N LEU A 100 -0.65 13.10 0.27
CA LEU A 100 -1.83 13.39 -0.55
C LEU A 100 -2.28 14.85 -0.44
N VAL A 101 -2.01 15.51 0.68
CA VAL A 101 -2.30 16.95 0.84
C VAL A 101 -1.45 17.77 -0.12
N GLU A 102 -0.16 17.45 -0.22
CA GLU A 102 0.75 18.11 -1.16
C GLU A 102 0.39 17.82 -2.61
N LEU A 103 0.09 16.56 -2.91
CA LEU A 103 -0.31 16.12 -4.26
C LEU A 103 -1.60 16.81 -4.71
N ALA A 104 -2.58 16.97 -3.84
CA ALA A 104 -3.87 17.58 -4.14
C ALA A 104 -3.82 19.09 -4.46
N LYS A 105 -2.74 19.79 -4.09
CA LYS A 105 -2.60 21.24 -4.34
C LYS A 105 -2.68 21.63 -5.83
N SER A 106 -2.44 20.69 -6.72
CA SER A 106 -2.50 20.94 -8.17
C SER A 106 -3.89 20.72 -8.77
N LEU A 107 -4.81 20.13 -8.03
CA LEU A 107 -6.13 19.76 -8.51
C LEU A 107 -7.11 20.93 -8.43
N VAL A 108 -7.93 21.04 -9.46
CA VAL A 108 -9.10 21.94 -9.48
C VAL A 108 -10.25 21.34 -8.67
N HIS A 109 -10.33 19.98 -8.68
CA HIS A 109 -11.38 19.20 -8.03
C HIS A 109 -10.81 18.22 -6.99
N PRO A 110 -10.20 18.72 -5.89
CA PRO A 110 -9.59 17.85 -4.87
C PRO A 110 -10.60 16.96 -4.13
N GLU A 111 -11.89 17.25 -4.21
CA GLU A 111 -12.98 16.43 -3.67
C GLU A 111 -13.15 15.08 -4.41
N ARG A 112 -12.53 14.91 -5.59
CA ARG A 112 -12.54 13.68 -6.39
C ARG A 112 -11.21 12.91 -6.33
N PHE A 113 -10.37 13.21 -5.35
CA PHE A 113 -9.02 12.66 -5.25
C PHE A 113 -8.89 11.66 -4.11
N VAL A 114 -8.29 10.48 -4.41
CA VAL A 114 -8.00 9.43 -3.44
C VAL A 114 -6.60 8.84 -3.65
N GLY A 115 -6.06 8.21 -2.61
CA GLY A 115 -4.89 7.35 -2.71
C GLY A 115 -5.31 5.88 -2.86
N LEU A 116 -4.63 5.13 -3.73
CA LEU A 116 -4.77 3.69 -3.87
C LEU A 116 -3.40 3.04 -3.67
N HIS A 117 -3.14 2.54 -2.47
CA HIS A 117 -1.87 1.92 -2.15
C HIS A 117 -1.94 0.41 -2.36
N TYR A 118 -1.30 -0.05 -3.42
CA TYR A 118 -1.11 -1.46 -3.75
C TYR A 118 0.24 -1.96 -3.22
N PHE A 119 0.28 -3.18 -2.74
CA PHE A 119 1.51 -3.85 -2.30
C PHE A 119 2.08 -4.74 -3.37
N MET A 120 3.41 -4.81 -3.46
CA MET A 120 4.06 -5.69 -4.43
C MET A 120 4.10 -7.16 -3.97
N PRO A 121 3.80 -8.11 -4.84
CA PRO A 121 3.31 -7.97 -6.24
C PRO A 121 1.83 -7.58 -6.26
N ALA A 122 1.44 -6.54 -7.04
CA ALA A 122 0.10 -5.97 -6.96
C ALA A 122 -1.01 -6.88 -7.52
N ASP A 123 -0.67 -7.82 -8.39
CA ASP A 123 -1.59 -8.81 -8.92
C ASP A 123 -1.93 -9.92 -7.90
N THR A 124 -0.99 -10.31 -7.06
CA THR A 124 -1.16 -11.42 -6.10
C THR A 124 -1.39 -10.96 -4.65
N SER A 125 -0.94 -9.75 -4.28
CA SER A 125 -1.22 -9.21 -2.94
C SER A 125 -2.72 -9.04 -2.73
N PRO A 126 -3.31 -9.58 -1.66
CA PRO A 126 -4.77 -9.58 -1.48
C PRO A 126 -5.31 -8.20 -1.09
N LEU A 127 -4.50 -7.33 -0.48
CA LEU A 127 -4.95 -6.11 0.19
C LEU A 127 -4.60 -4.85 -0.58
N VAL A 128 -5.54 -3.87 -0.59
CA VAL A 128 -5.34 -2.51 -1.11
C VAL A 128 -5.85 -1.50 -0.08
N GLU A 129 -5.07 -0.48 0.18
CA GLU A 129 -5.50 0.65 1.01
C GLU A 129 -6.12 1.74 0.13
N VAL A 130 -7.33 2.17 0.49
CA VAL A 130 -8.04 3.27 -0.17
C VAL A 130 -8.10 4.45 0.79
N MET A 131 -7.42 5.54 0.48
CA MET A 131 -7.28 6.68 1.39
C MET A 131 -7.91 7.94 0.80
N ALA A 132 -8.70 8.63 1.62
CA ALA A 132 -9.24 9.94 1.27
C ALA A 132 -8.14 10.95 0.95
N GLY A 133 -8.31 11.71 -0.12
CA GLY A 133 -7.62 12.99 -0.28
C GLY A 133 -8.13 14.03 0.73
N PRO A 134 -7.53 15.22 0.79
CA PRO A 134 -7.85 16.22 1.83
C PRO A 134 -9.30 16.73 1.80
N SER A 135 -9.97 16.63 0.66
CA SER A 135 -11.36 17.11 0.44
C SER A 135 -12.31 15.98 0.05
N ALA A 136 -11.84 14.73 0.00
CA ALA A 136 -12.66 13.59 -0.40
C ALA A 136 -13.67 13.21 0.67
N SER A 137 -14.88 12.86 0.27
CA SER A 137 -15.92 12.37 1.20
C SER A 137 -15.73 10.90 1.55
N VAL A 138 -16.41 10.46 2.61
CA VAL A 138 -16.48 9.05 3.01
C VAL A 138 -17.08 8.20 1.89
N GLU A 139 -18.13 8.71 1.27
CA GLU A 139 -18.85 8.04 0.18
C GLU A 139 -17.96 7.83 -1.05
N LEU A 140 -17.05 8.77 -1.35
CA LEU A 140 -16.09 8.60 -2.44
C LEU A 140 -15.11 7.46 -2.14
N VAL A 141 -14.56 7.42 -0.90
CA VAL A 141 -13.67 6.34 -0.48
C VAL A 141 -14.36 4.98 -0.57
N ASP A 142 -15.60 4.89 -0.07
CA ASP A 142 -16.39 3.66 -0.11
C ASP A 142 -16.72 3.24 -1.56
N HIS A 143 -17.01 4.20 -2.42
CA HIS A 143 -17.29 3.95 -3.84
C HIS A 143 -16.06 3.38 -4.58
N VAL A 144 -14.88 3.99 -4.39
CA VAL A 144 -13.63 3.49 -4.99
C VAL A 144 -13.23 2.15 -4.37
N ALA A 145 -13.39 1.98 -3.05
CA ALA A 145 -13.12 0.72 -2.38
C ALA A 145 -13.99 -0.42 -2.91
N ALA A 146 -15.27 -0.16 -3.22
CA ALA A 146 -16.15 -1.15 -3.84
C ALA A 146 -15.68 -1.56 -5.25
N ALA A 147 -15.22 -0.61 -6.07
CA ALA A 147 -14.66 -0.91 -7.39
C ALA A 147 -13.37 -1.73 -7.29
N VAL A 148 -12.49 -1.42 -6.33
CA VAL A 148 -11.28 -2.21 -6.06
C VAL A 148 -11.65 -3.61 -5.56
N ALA A 149 -12.61 -3.73 -4.65
CA ALA A 149 -13.07 -5.03 -4.13
C ALA A 149 -13.66 -5.92 -5.25
N HIS A 150 -14.33 -5.33 -6.25
CA HIS A 150 -14.82 -6.07 -7.42
C HIS A 150 -13.69 -6.73 -8.22
N THR A 151 -12.44 -6.26 -8.11
CA THR A 151 -11.27 -6.92 -8.71
C THR A 151 -10.79 -8.15 -7.92
N GLY A 152 -11.49 -8.59 -6.89
CA GLY A 152 -11.12 -9.70 -6.01
C GLY A 152 -10.13 -9.31 -4.91
N LYS A 153 -9.89 -8.02 -4.69
CA LYS A 153 -9.03 -7.51 -3.62
C LYS A 153 -9.82 -7.18 -2.36
N GLU A 154 -9.23 -7.42 -1.20
CA GLU A 154 -9.70 -6.85 0.04
C GLU A 154 -9.32 -5.37 0.14
N THR A 155 -10.12 -4.56 0.82
CA THR A 155 -9.86 -3.13 0.95
C THR A 155 -9.80 -2.67 2.40
N VAL A 156 -8.78 -1.85 2.72
CA VAL A 156 -8.74 -1.07 3.97
C VAL A 156 -9.01 0.39 3.63
N ARG A 157 -9.98 0.99 4.33
CA ARG A 157 -10.43 2.36 4.08
C ARG A 157 -9.84 3.32 5.11
N LEU A 158 -9.22 4.39 4.64
CA LEU A 158 -8.68 5.46 5.45
C LEU A 158 -9.42 6.77 5.09
N TYR A 159 -10.16 7.30 6.03
CA TYR A 159 -11.04 8.46 5.80
C TYR A 159 -10.36 9.82 6.02
N LYS A 160 -9.05 9.83 6.23
CA LYS A 160 -8.23 11.05 6.33
C LYS A 160 -6.88 10.82 5.66
N PRO A 161 -6.31 11.83 5.01
CA PRO A 161 -4.99 11.74 4.42
C PRO A 161 -3.92 11.54 5.50
N MET A 162 -2.98 10.66 5.23
CA MET A 162 -1.89 10.34 6.15
C MET A 162 -0.67 9.87 5.36
N VAL A 163 0.48 10.46 5.60
CA VAL A 163 1.74 10.04 4.97
C VAL A 163 2.07 8.60 5.37
N GLY A 164 2.36 7.74 4.38
CA GLY A 164 2.71 6.34 4.58
C GLY A 164 1.53 5.39 4.79
N PHE A 165 0.28 5.84 4.60
CA PHE A 165 -0.91 5.00 4.74
C PHE A 165 -0.96 4.27 6.10
N LEU A 166 -1.73 3.19 6.23
CA LEU A 166 -1.83 2.45 7.50
C LEU A 166 -0.70 1.43 7.65
N LEU A 167 -0.52 0.55 6.66
CA LEU A 167 0.41 -0.58 6.80
C LEU A 167 1.85 -0.11 6.91
N ASN A 168 2.29 0.82 6.04
CA ASN A 168 3.64 1.36 6.14
C ASN A 168 3.89 2.05 7.47
N ARG A 169 2.91 2.78 8.01
CA ARG A 169 3.05 3.43 9.32
C ARG A 169 3.23 2.43 10.45
N LEU A 170 2.41 1.37 10.48
CA LEU A 170 2.53 0.31 11.49
C LEU A 170 3.88 -0.40 11.35
N GLN A 171 4.27 -0.75 10.13
CA GLN A 171 5.56 -1.40 9.85
C GLN A 171 6.73 -0.50 10.26
N HIS A 172 6.73 0.77 9.87
CA HIS A 172 7.81 1.71 10.21
C HIS A 172 7.87 2.05 11.69
N ALA A 173 6.75 2.03 12.42
CA ALA A 173 6.77 2.17 13.88
C ALA A 173 7.54 1.03 14.54
N ILE A 174 7.31 -0.21 14.10
CA ILE A 174 8.06 -1.39 14.58
C ILE A 174 9.53 -1.32 14.14
N LEU A 175 9.80 -0.99 12.89
CA LEU A 175 11.17 -0.90 12.36
C LEU A 175 11.98 0.22 13.01
N HIS A 176 11.35 1.33 13.34
CA HIS A 176 12.01 2.46 13.99
C HIS A 176 12.57 2.07 15.36
N GLU A 177 11.79 1.35 16.16
CA GLU A 177 12.24 0.77 17.42
C GLU A 177 13.30 -0.32 17.19
N ALA A 178 13.10 -1.21 16.22
CA ALA A 178 14.03 -2.29 15.90
C ALA A 178 15.43 -1.76 15.54
N TYR A 179 15.50 -0.71 14.71
CA TYR A 179 16.77 -0.09 14.35
C TYR A 179 17.46 0.57 15.55
N TYR A 180 16.70 1.19 16.44
CA TYR A 180 17.24 1.74 17.68
C TYR A 180 17.84 0.65 18.57
N LEU A 181 17.16 -0.48 18.73
CA LEU A 181 17.65 -1.61 19.54
C LEU A 181 18.94 -2.23 18.97
N ILE A 182 19.06 -2.27 17.63
CA ILE A 182 20.30 -2.72 16.96
C ILE A 182 21.42 -1.70 17.16
N ASP A 183 21.16 -0.42 16.91
CA ASP A 183 22.14 0.67 16.95
C ASP A 183 22.74 0.85 18.37
N THR A 184 21.91 0.62 19.39
CA THR A 184 22.31 0.69 20.80
C THR A 184 22.86 -0.64 21.35
N GLY A 185 22.95 -1.69 20.54
CA GLY A 185 23.50 -2.99 20.93
C GLY A 185 22.64 -3.80 21.90
N VAL A 186 21.34 -3.46 22.03
CA VAL A 186 20.39 -4.19 22.89
C VAL A 186 20.06 -5.56 22.31
N ALA A 187 19.88 -5.65 20.97
CA ALA A 187 19.59 -6.90 20.29
C ALA A 187 20.25 -6.93 18.89
N SER A 188 20.57 -8.11 18.41
CA SER A 188 21.00 -8.30 17.02
C SER A 188 19.79 -8.30 16.06
N ALA A 189 20.04 -8.03 14.76
CA ALA A 189 19.02 -8.17 13.72
C ALA A 189 18.44 -9.60 13.70
N ALA A 190 19.26 -10.62 13.93
CA ALA A 190 18.85 -12.01 13.95
C ALA A 190 17.91 -12.32 15.14
N ASP A 191 18.18 -11.76 16.32
CA ASP A 191 17.31 -11.96 17.50
C ASP A 191 15.95 -11.27 17.33
N ILE A 192 15.97 -10.05 16.77
CA ILE A 192 14.71 -9.30 16.47
C ILE A 192 13.86 -10.09 15.47
N ASP A 193 14.48 -10.56 14.37
CA ASP A 193 13.77 -11.37 13.37
C ASP A 193 13.30 -12.70 13.93
N HIS A 194 14.08 -13.33 14.82
CA HIS A 194 13.67 -14.56 15.48
C HIS A 194 12.42 -14.32 16.36
N ALA A 195 12.45 -13.30 17.21
CA ALA A 195 11.30 -12.95 18.07
C ALA A 195 10.05 -12.57 17.24
N ALA A 196 10.24 -11.78 16.18
CA ALA A 196 9.15 -11.39 15.28
C ALA A 196 8.49 -12.61 14.64
N ARG A 197 9.28 -13.50 14.03
CA ARG A 197 8.76 -14.70 13.32
C ARG A 197 8.18 -15.76 14.26
N ARG A 198 8.70 -15.88 15.48
CA ARG A 198 8.28 -16.96 16.40
C ARG A 198 7.11 -16.62 17.28
N LEU A 199 6.83 -15.33 17.52
CA LEU A 199 5.77 -14.97 18.45
C LEU A 199 4.98 -13.72 18.02
N LEU A 200 5.61 -12.63 17.60
CA LEU A 200 4.89 -11.39 17.31
C LEU A 200 3.99 -11.56 16.08
N ALA A 201 4.57 -11.93 14.94
CA ALA A 201 3.83 -12.10 13.70
C ALA A 201 2.76 -13.21 13.76
N PRO A 202 3.02 -14.42 14.28
CA PRO A 202 1.97 -15.43 14.43
C PRO A 202 0.75 -14.97 15.25
N ARG A 203 0.96 -14.23 16.33
CA ARG A 203 -0.15 -13.65 17.10
C ARG A 203 -0.94 -12.62 16.30
N MET A 204 -0.26 -11.81 15.50
CA MET A 204 -0.91 -10.82 14.63
C MET A 204 -1.69 -11.51 13.50
N CYS A 205 -1.15 -12.57 12.91
CA CYS A 205 -1.84 -13.33 11.86
C CYS A 205 -3.14 -13.98 12.36
N LEU A 206 -3.15 -14.51 13.59
CA LEU A 206 -4.32 -15.23 14.15
C LEU A 206 -5.40 -14.29 14.67
N ASN A 207 -5.04 -13.17 15.29
CA ASN A 207 -5.99 -12.35 16.04
C ASN A 207 -5.97 -10.86 15.66
N GLY A 208 -5.16 -10.48 14.69
CA GLY A 208 -4.89 -9.07 14.40
C GLY A 208 -4.12 -8.37 15.54
N LEU A 209 -3.75 -7.12 15.30
CA LEU A 209 -2.96 -6.34 16.25
C LEU A 209 -3.80 -5.88 17.46
N ILE A 210 -5.04 -5.47 17.25
CA ILE A 210 -5.90 -4.88 18.27
C ILE A 210 -6.74 -5.94 18.98
N ARG A 211 -7.42 -6.83 18.25
CA ARG A 211 -8.27 -7.89 18.80
C ARG A 211 -7.51 -8.78 19.80
N GLN A 212 -6.23 -9.05 19.54
CA GLN A 212 -5.37 -9.76 20.49
C GLN A 212 -5.34 -9.10 21.87
N LYS A 213 -5.47 -7.75 21.95
CA LYS A 213 -5.45 -7.02 23.23
C LYS A 213 -6.76 -7.13 23.98
N ASP A 214 -7.87 -7.20 23.27
CA ASP A 214 -9.16 -7.52 23.88
C ASP A 214 -9.15 -8.92 24.50
N ILE A 215 -8.62 -9.91 23.80
CA ILE A 215 -8.52 -11.31 24.29
C ILE A 215 -7.63 -11.40 25.54
N SER A 216 -6.52 -10.64 25.59
CA SER A 216 -5.59 -10.68 26.74
C SER A 216 -5.97 -9.77 27.91
N GLY A 217 -6.94 -8.90 27.72
CA GLY A 217 -7.44 -7.95 28.72
C GLY A 217 -6.80 -6.56 28.59
N LEU A 218 -7.63 -5.55 28.33
CA LEU A 218 -7.21 -4.17 28.12
C LEU A 218 -6.61 -3.52 29.37
N ASN A 219 -7.01 -3.93 30.58
CA ASN A 219 -6.45 -3.46 31.84
C ASN A 219 -4.96 -3.81 31.95
N ILE A 220 -4.59 -5.07 31.69
CA ILE A 220 -3.19 -5.52 31.69
C ILE A 220 -2.39 -4.75 30.63
N HIS A 221 -2.97 -4.55 29.46
CA HIS A 221 -2.32 -3.82 28.40
C HIS A 221 -2.15 -2.33 28.72
N ALA A 222 -3.14 -1.69 29.36
CA ALA A 222 -3.04 -0.31 29.80
C ALA A 222 -1.93 -0.09 30.83
N ASP A 223 -1.75 -1.06 31.76
CA ASP A 223 -0.67 -1.02 32.74
C ASP A 223 0.71 -1.17 32.07
N ALA A 224 0.85 -2.11 31.14
CA ALA A 224 2.07 -2.27 30.36
C ALA A 224 2.41 -1.01 29.55
N GLN A 225 1.41 -0.35 28.95
CA GLN A 225 1.59 0.90 28.21
C GLN A 225 2.19 2.03 29.07
N ARG A 226 1.83 2.14 30.34
CA ARG A 226 2.36 3.18 31.24
C ARG A 226 3.86 3.06 31.48
N SER A 227 4.40 1.85 31.46
CA SER A 227 5.83 1.61 31.70
C SER A 227 6.63 1.52 30.40
N ILE A 228 6.08 0.92 29.35
CA ILE A 228 6.82 0.63 28.10
C ILE A 228 6.82 1.86 27.18
N VAL A 229 5.67 2.48 26.95
CA VAL A 229 5.56 3.56 25.94
C VAL A 229 6.51 4.73 26.24
N PRO A 230 6.65 5.22 27.47
CA PRO A 230 7.61 6.32 27.74
C PRO A 230 9.08 5.97 27.46
N ALA A 231 9.41 4.67 27.44
CA ALA A 231 10.77 4.17 27.22
C ALA A 231 11.05 3.80 25.75
N LEU A 232 10.04 3.83 24.86
CA LEU A 232 10.24 3.60 23.44
C LEU A 232 11.04 4.74 22.80
N PHE A 233 11.63 4.45 21.65
CA PHE A 233 12.37 5.45 20.88
C PHE A 233 11.42 6.41 20.17
N HIS A 234 11.35 7.67 20.65
CA HIS A 234 10.41 8.70 20.17
C HIS A 234 11.03 9.71 19.20
N ASN A 235 12.25 9.48 18.72
CA ASN A 235 12.89 10.40 17.80
C ASN A 235 12.23 10.30 16.40
N GLY A 236 11.79 11.41 15.84
CA GLY A 236 11.20 11.47 14.49
C GLY A 236 12.20 11.55 13.34
N ILE A 237 13.50 11.33 13.60
CA ILE A 237 14.58 11.39 12.61
C ILE A 237 14.88 9.98 12.09
N PRO A 238 15.06 9.80 10.75
CA PRO A 238 15.51 8.52 10.20
C PRO A 238 16.78 8.03 10.89
N ASN A 239 16.86 6.72 11.20
CA ASN A 239 17.96 6.16 11.98
C ASN A 239 19.32 6.38 11.28
N PRO A 240 20.32 6.99 11.94
CA PRO A 240 21.62 7.32 11.33
C PRO A 240 22.41 6.09 10.90
N MET A 241 22.34 4.97 11.63
CA MET A 241 23.00 3.71 11.27
C MET A 241 22.50 3.22 9.90
N LEU A 242 21.20 3.22 9.67
CA LEU A 242 20.61 2.81 8.39
C LEU A 242 21.09 3.72 7.25
N GLN A 243 21.11 5.03 7.47
CA GLN A 243 21.62 6.00 6.48
C GLN A 243 23.09 5.77 6.17
N ALA A 244 23.90 5.48 7.18
CA ALA A 244 25.32 5.17 7.01
C ALA A 244 25.53 3.85 6.24
N MET A 245 24.73 2.82 6.46
CA MET A 245 24.76 1.58 5.69
C MET A 245 24.48 1.85 4.20
N VAL A 246 23.43 2.60 3.90
CA VAL A 246 23.10 2.98 2.51
C VAL A 246 24.24 3.78 1.86
N ALA A 247 24.85 4.74 2.58
CA ALA A 247 25.95 5.52 2.08
C ALA A 247 27.22 4.67 1.77
N ARG A 248 27.40 3.53 2.46
CA ARG A 248 28.47 2.55 2.18
C ARG A 248 28.09 1.56 1.08
N GLY A 249 26.90 1.65 0.47
CA GLY A 249 26.42 0.70 -0.53
C GLY A 249 25.94 -0.65 0.06
N GLU A 250 25.75 -0.74 1.36
CA GLU A 250 25.25 -1.94 2.06
C GLU A 250 23.71 -1.95 2.02
N THR A 251 23.14 -2.15 0.82
CA THR A 251 21.69 -1.98 0.57
C THR A 251 20.91 -3.31 0.57
N GLY A 252 21.51 -4.37 1.11
CA GLY A 252 20.85 -5.67 1.26
C GLY A 252 21.12 -6.64 0.12
N LEU A 253 20.13 -7.48 -0.22
CA LEU A 253 20.24 -8.57 -1.17
C LEU A 253 20.84 -8.16 -2.54
N ALA A 254 20.45 -7.00 -3.06
CA ALA A 254 20.91 -6.54 -4.38
C ALA A 254 22.42 -6.23 -4.43
N THR A 255 23.02 -5.86 -3.30
CA THR A 255 24.44 -5.53 -3.18
C THR A 255 25.25 -6.63 -2.48
N GLY A 256 24.59 -7.72 -2.10
CA GLY A 256 25.22 -8.84 -1.38
C GLY A 256 25.44 -8.57 0.11
N LYS A 257 25.14 -7.37 0.61
CA LYS A 257 25.41 -6.97 1.99
C LYS A 257 24.37 -5.99 2.53
N GLY A 258 23.90 -6.24 3.75
CA GLY A 258 22.95 -5.41 4.50
C GLY A 258 23.05 -5.78 5.98
N PHE A 259 21.91 -5.88 6.68
CA PHE A 259 21.87 -6.48 8.02
C PHE A 259 22.29 -7.95 8.02
N TYR A 260 22.23 -8.59 6.85
CA TYR A 260 22.67 -9.96 6.60
C TYR A 260 23.71 -10.00 5.49
N ASP A 261 24.55 -11.05 5.53
CA ASP A 261 25.44 -11.39 4.43
C ASP A 261 24.68 -12.16 3.35
N TRP A 262 24.55 -11.56 2.17
CA TRP A 262 23.87 -12.12 1.00
C TRP A 262 24.84 -12.57 -0.09
N THR A 263 26.15 -12.67 0.24
CA THR A 263 27.20 -13.06 -0.72
C THR A 263 26.85 -14.39 -1.38
N GLY A 264 26.89 -14.41 -2.71
CA GLY A 264 26.58 -15.62 -3.50
C GLY A 264 25.10 -15.96 -3.61
N ARG A 265 24.18 -15.15 -3.09
CA ARG A 265 22.74 -15.35 -3.24
C ARG A 265 22.23 -14.69 -4.51
N ASP A 266 21.41 -15.43 -5.27
CA ASP A 266 20.76 -14.91 -6.48
C ASP A 266 19.47 -14.12 -6.11
N VAL A 267 19.43 -12.85 -6.52
CA VAL A 267 18.35 -11.91 -6.18
C VAL A 267 16.98 -12.43 -6.65
N LYS A 268 16.89 -12.97 -7.87
CA LYS A 268 15.65 -13.46 -8.47
C LYS A 268 15.13 -14.68 -7.71
N THR A 269 16.03 -15.61 -7.40
CA THR A 269 15.71 -16.84 -6.66
C THR A 269 15.22 -16.53 -5.25
N GLU A 270 15.91 -15.63 -4.51
CA GLU A 270 15.52 -15.26 -3.15
C GLU A 270 14.17 -14.54 -3.11
N ARG A 271 13.92 -13.61 -4.04
CA ARG A 271 12.62 -12.93 -4.15
C ARG A 271 11.49 -13.90 -4.51
N ALA A 272 11.73 -14.81 -5.46
CA ALA A 272 10.74 -15.82 -5.84
C ALA A 272 10.44 -16.78 -4.68
N ARG A 273 11.45 -17.14 -3.88
CA ARG A 273 11.26 -17.94 -2.67
C ARG A 273 10.39 -17.22 -1.67
N ALA A 274 10.72 -15.96 -1.32
CA ALA A 274 9.95 -15.17 -0.37
C ALA A 274 8.47 -15.00 -0.79
N SER A 275 8.24 -14.76 -2.10
CA SER A 275 6.87 -14.66 -2.63
C SER A 275 6.08 -15.96 -2.50
N ARG A 276 6.70 -17.11 -2.79
CA ARG A 276 6.05 -18.44 -2.63
C ARG A 276 5.75 -18.77 -1.17
N GLU A 277 6.69 -18.47 -0.27
CA GLU A 277 6.51 -18.70 1.17
C GLU A 277 5.38 -17.83 1.73
N LEU A 278 5.29 -16.56 1.30
CA LEU A 278 4.20 -15.68 1.68
C LEU A 278 2.84 -16.18 1.14
N ALA A 279 2.77 -16.57 -0.13
CA ALA A 279 1.54 -17.10 -0.72
C ALA A 279 1.05 -18.34 0.05
N ALA A 280 1.94 -19.30 0.32
CA ALA A 280 1.60 -20.50 1.08
C ALA A 280 1.12 -20.19 2.52
N LEU A 281 1.69 -19.17 3.16
CA LEU A 281 1.22 -18.73 4.47
C LEU A 281 -0.18 -18.11 4.39
N LEU A 282 -0.44 -17.27 3.38
CA LEU A 282 -1.75 -16.66 3.18
C LEU A 282 -2.82 -17.71 2.89
N ASP A 283 -2.54 -18.67 2.01
CA ASP A 283 -3.43 -19.81 1.71
C ASP A 283 -3.78 -20.60 2.98
N PHE A 284 -2.78 -20.87 3.83
CA PHE A 284 -2.99 -21.57 5.11
C PHE A 284 -3.86 -20.73 6.08
N LEU A 285 -3.64 -19.42 6.16
CA LEU A 285 -4.43 -18.54 7.00
C LEU A 285 -5.88 -18.44 6.51
N ASP A 286 -6.08 -18.41 5.19
CA ASP A 286 -7.42 -18.41 4.59
C ASP A 286 -8.17 -19.72 4.86
N GLU A 287 -7.48 -20.86 4.85
CA GLU A 287 -8.05 -22.16 5.22
C GLU A 287 -8.45 -22.19 6.69
N LEU A 288 -7.56 -21.72 7.56
CA LEU A 288 -7.82 -21.63 9.00
C LEU A 288 -9.02 -20.73 9.31
N ASN A 289 -9.13 -19.58 8.63
CA ASN A 289 -10.22 -18.63 8.83
C ASN A 289 -11.58 -19.15 8.32
N ARG A 290 -11.60 -20.05 7.33
CA ARG A 290 -12.85 -20.69 6.87
C ARG A 290 -13.49 -21.61 7.91
N GLU A 291 -12.68 -22.21 8.78
CA GLU A 291 -13.14 -23.08 9.86
C GLU A 291 -13.40 -22.33 11.17
N ALA A 292 -12.99 -21.06 11.24
CA ALA A 292 -13.13 -20.26 12.46
C ALA A 292 -14.57 -19.73 12.65
N GLU A 293 -14.97 -19.55 13.91
CA GLU A 293 -16.20 -18.83 14.24
C GLU A 293 -16.12 -17.37 13.74
N PRO A 294 -17.27 -16.76 13.35
CA PRO A 294 -17.29 -15.37 12.93
C PRO A 294 -16.66 -14.44 13.97
N GLU A 295 -15.81 -13.54 13.53
CA GLU A 295 -15.21 -12.55 14.41
C GLU A 295 -16.26 -11.59 15.00
N PRO A 296 -16.11 -11.20 16.27
CA PRO A 296 -16.98 -10.17 16.84
C PRO A 296 -16.80 -8.85 16.07
N PRO A 297 -17.89 -8.12 15.80
CA PRO A 297 -17.79 -6.85 15.09
C PRO A 297 -16.97 -5.84 15.88
N ALA A 298 -16.08 -5.12 15.19
CA ALA A 298 -15.33 -4.03 15.80
C ALA A 298 -16.28 -2.89 16.22
N ARG A 299 -16.05 -2.33 17.42
CA ARG A 299 -16.81 -1.18 17.90
C ARG A 299 -16.28 0.10 17.25
N ASN A 300 -17.18 0.94 16.75
CA ASN A 300 -16.84 2.31 16.37
C ASN A 300 -16.60 3.13 17.65
N LEU A 301 -15.33 3.36 17.97
CA LEU A 301 -14.98 4.27 19.07
C LEU A 301 -15.11 5.72 18.55
N PRO A 302 -15.75 6.62 19.32
CA PRO A 302 -15.85 8.01 18.91
C PRO A 302 -14.44 8.62 18.79
N PRO A 303 -14.19 9.46 17.76
CA PRO A 303 -12.95 10.23 17.69
C PRO A 303 -12.88 11.17 18.91
N ARG A 304 -11.70 11.31 19.47
CA ARG A 304 -11.42 12.29 20.53
C ARG A 304 -11.24 13.67 19.96
#